data_564c6cdb954171e99e21d204aeecd019
#
_entry.id   564c6cdb954171e99e21d204aeecd019
#
_cell.length_a   1.000
_cell.length_b   1.000
_cell.length_c   1.000
_cell.angle_alpha   90.00
_cell.angle_beta   90.00
_cell.angle_gamma   90.00
#
_symmetry.space_group_name_H-M   'P 1'
#
loop_
_entity.id
_entity.type
_entity.pdbx_description
1 polymer ?
#
loop_
_entity_poly.entity_id
_entity_poly.type
_entity_poly.pdbx_seq_one_letter_code
_entity_poly.pdbx_strand_id
1 'polypeptide(L)'
;AMTLEEVASAASISKGGLLHHFSSKQDLIVGITQHMLLGFAQEVEVYRGQDPAEPGAFTRALLRANLTFDPESANACLAFITEARAYPAAMELVRQHAEDWQRQIENDGLDPVVASIVRYAGEGLMFTDMSGLPLPSNFDAIVRRLLQLAGATDQPLVQSAPKE
;
A
#
# COMPACT_ATOMS: atom_id res chain seq x y z
N ALA A 1 -17.54 14.80 -2.63
CA ALA A 1 -16.97 14.36 -3.91
C ALA A 1 -15.94 15.37 -4.36
N MET A 2 -14.71 14.95 -4.65
CA MET A 2 -13.61 15.79 -5.14
C MET A 2 -13.95 16.43 -6.49
N THR A 3 -13.68 17.74 -6.66
CA THR A 3 -13.86 18.47 -7.93
C THR A 3 -12.51 18.86 -8.54
N LEU A 4 -12.48 19.08 -9.87
CA LEU A 4 -11.27 19.54 -10.56
C LEU A 4 -10.83 20.94 -10.08
N GLU A 5 -11.77 21.79 -9.71
CA GLU A 5 -11.50 23.11 -9.14
C GLU A 5 -10.78 23.03 -7.79
N GLU A 6 -11.24 22.17 -6.90
CA GLU A 6 -10.63 21.95 -5.58
C GLU A 6 -9.21 21.40 -5.74
N VAL A 7 -9.00 20.43 -6.65
CA VAL A 7 -7.65 19.87 -6.92
C VAL A 7 -6.73 20.93 -7.52
N ALA A 8 -7.18 21.69 -8.51
CA ALA A 8 -6.38 22.75 -9.13
C ALA A 8 -5.99 23.82 -8.09
N SER A 9 -6.92 24.21 -7.23
CA SER A 9 -6.69 25.16 -6.14
C SER A 9 -5.65 24.62 -5.14
N ALA A 10 -5.79 23.38 -4.69
CA ALA A 10 -4.86 22.73 -3.77
C ALA A 10 -3.44 22.60 -4.35
N ALA A 11 -3.36 22.31 -5.66
CA ALA A 11 -2.09 22.24 -6.39
C ALA A 11 -1.51 23.60 -6.80
N SER A 12 -2.19 24.72 -6.48
CA SER A 12 -1.80 26.07 -6.87
C SER A 12 -1.63 26.27 -8.38
N ILE A 13 -2.47 25.57 -9.18
CA ILE A 13 -2.50 25.72 -10.64
C ILE A 13 -3.91 26.15 -11.10
N SER A 14 -4.01 26.66 -12.35
CA SER A 14 -5.33 26.95 -12.93
C SER A 14 -6.07 25.66 -13.31
N LYS A 15 -7.41 25.70 -13.33
CA LYS A 15 -8.23 24.58 -13.86
C LYS A 15 -7.85 24.23 -15.30
N GLY A 16 -7.56 25.25 -16.13
CA GLY A 16 -7.09 25.05 -17.49
C GLY A 16 -5.74 24.33 -17.56
N GLY A 17 -4.81 24.68 -16.65
CA GLY A 17 -3.53 23.98 -16.49
C GLY A 17 -3.72 22.52 -16.08
N LEU A 18 -4.62 22.23 -15.14
CA LEU A 18 -4.95 20.85 -14.75
C LEU A 18 -5.54 20.07 -15.93
N LEU A 19 -6.50 20.68 -16.69
CA LEU A 19 -7.14 20.04 -17.83
C LEU A 19 -6.20 19.82 -19.02
N HIS A 20 -5.09 20.54 -19.09
CA HIS A 20 -4.03 20.28 -20.07
C HIS A 20 -3.31 18.94 -19.82
N HIS A 21 -3.19 18.54 -18.56
CA HIS A 21 -2.56 17.27 -18.17
C HIS A 21 -3.58 16.13 -18.03
N PHE A 22 -4.78 16.42 -17.57
CA PHE A 22 -5.85 15.45 -17.35
C PHE A 22 -7.13 15.96 -18.02
N SER A 23 -7.50 15.35 -19.14
CA SER A 23 -8.62 15.83 -19.99
C SER A 23 -9.99 15.72 -19.31
N SER A 24 -10.08 14.90 -18.25
CA SER A 24 -11.31 14.66 -17.47
C SER A 24 -11.00 14.35 -16.01
N LYS A 25 -12.04 14.39 -15.14
CA LYS A 25 -11.94 13.92 -13.76
C LYS A 25 -11.56 12.42 -13.71
N GLN A 26 -12.05 11.63 -14.65
CA GLN A 26 -11.71 10.22 -14.78
C GLN A 26 -10.20 10.05 -15.01
N ASP A 27 -9.61 10.81 -15.95
CA ASP A 27 -8.17 10.71 -16.26
C ASP A 27 -7.32 11.12 -15.06
N LEU A 28 -7.76 12.15 -14.30
CA LEU A 28 -7.12 12.54 -13.07
C LEU A 28 -7.16 11.41 -12.02
N ILE A 29 -8.32 10.79 -11.81
CA ILE A 29 -8.47 9.68 -10.86
C ILE A 29 -7.60 8.49 -11.27
N VAL A 30 -7.57 8.14 -12.54
CA VAL A 30 -6.70 7.07 -13.08
C VAL A 30 -5.23 7.41 -12.85
N GLY A 31 -4.81 8.65 -13.14
CA GLY A 31 -3.43 9.11 -12.93
C GLY A 31 -3.01 9.07 -11.46
N ILE A 32 -3.87 9.50 -10.54
CA ILE A 32 -3.62 9.43 -9.10
C ILE A 32 -3.52 7.96 -8.66
N THR A 33 -4.45 7.10 -9.10
CA THR A 33 -4.41 5.65 -8.80
C THR A 33 -3.08 5.05 -9.23
N GLN A 34 -2.66 5.32 -10.45
CA GLN A 34 -1.40 4.81 -10.99
C GLN A 34 -0.20 5.31 -10.18
N HIS A 35 -0.17 6.59 -9.82
CA HIS A 35 0.89 7.18 -9.01
C HIS A 35 0.99 6.53 -7.63
N MET A 36 -0.14 6.31 -6.95
CA MET A 36 -0.19 5.67 -5.64
C MET A 36 0.30 4.21 -5.71
N LEU A 37 -0.16 3.44 -6.69
CA LEU A 37 0.26 2.05 -6.87
C LEU A 37 1.75 1.93 -7.17
N LEU A 38 2.29 2.80 -8.02
CA LEU A 38 3.73 2.85 -8.33
C LEU A 38 4.56 3.27 -7.11
N GLY A 39 4.11 4.26 -6.33
CA GLY A 39 4.78 4.68 -5.10
C GLY A 39 4.86 3.56 -4.08
N PHE A 40 3.74 2.86 -3.85
CA PHE A 40 3.72 1.71 -2.94
C PHE A 40 4.60 0.54 -3.46
N ALA A 41 4.57 0.25 -4.76
CA ALA A 41 5.45 -0.76 -5.35
C ALA A 41 6.94 -0.43 -5.18
N GLN A 42 7.31 0.86 -5.33
CA GLN A 42 8.69 1.31 -5.08
C GLN A 42 9.09 1.12 -3.61
N GLU A 43 8.21 1.40 -2.67
CA GLU A 43 8.46 1.16 -1.24
C GLU A 43 8.68 -0.33 -0.94
N VAL A 44 7.87 -1.21 -1.52
CA VAL A 44 8.05 -2.67 -1.42
C VAL A 44 9.43 -3.08 -1.94
N GLU A 45 9.87 -2.55 -3.09
CA GLU A 45 11.21 -2.87 -3.63
C GLU A 45 12.35 -2.33 -2.75
N VAL A 46 12.17 -1.20 -2.08
CA VAL A 46 13.15 -0.70 -1.08
C VAL A 46 13.30 -1.70 0.07
N TYR A 47 12.19 -2.18 0.63
CA TYR A 47 12.25 -3.20 1.69
C TYR A 47 12.81 -4.53 1.21
N ARG A 48 12.47 -4.94 -0.01
CA ARG A 48 13.03 -6.15 -0.62
C ARG A 48 14.54 -6.07 -0.77
N GLY A 49 15.07 -4.91 -1.17
CA GLY A 49 16.51 -4.66 -1.26
C GLY A 49 17.22 -4.69 0.10
N GLN A 50 16.54 -4.37 1.19
CA GLN A 50 17.09 -4.41 2.55
C GLN A 50 17.13 -5.85 3.14
N ASP A 51 16.26 -6.73 2.69
CA ASP A 51 16.15 -8.12 3.16
C ASP A 51 15.90 -9.07 1.97
N PRO A 52 16.95 -9.28 1.13
CA PRO A 52 16.81 -10.06 -0.10
C PRO A 52 16.88 -11.58 0.11
N ALA A 53 16.96 -12.04 1.37
CA ALA A 53 17.08 -13.46 1.67
C ALA A 53 15.86 -14.26 1.21
N GLU A 54 16.06 -15.22 0.33
CA GLU A 54 15.04 -16.17 -0.12
C GLU A 54 15.01 -17.43 0.78
N PRO A 55 13.84 -18.05 0.97
CA PRO A 55 12.52 -17.70 0.46
C PRO A 55 11.85 -16.56 1.24
N GLY A 56 10.82 -15.94 0.66
CA GLY A 56 9.94 -15.00 1.34
C GLY A 56 10.33 -13.54 1.30
N ALA A 57 11.33 -13.15 0.49
CA ALA A 57 11.79 -11.77 0.41
C ALA A 57 10.70 -10.78 -0.01
N PHE A 58 9.88 -11.13 -1.01
CA PHE A 58 8.79 -10.28 -1.45
C PHE A 58 7.66 -10.19 -0.42
N THR A 59 7.29 -11.33 0.18
CA THR A 59 6.25 -11.40 1.21
C THR A 59 6.62 -10.56 2.44
N ARG A 60 7.89 -10.61 2.90
CA ARG A 60 8.39 -9.78 4.01
C ARG A 60 8.41 -8.29 3.65
N ALA A 61 8.84 -7.96 2.43
CA ALA A 61 8.88 -6.59 1.96
C ALA A 61 7.49 -5.97 1.89
N LEU A 62 6.50 -6.69 1.34
CA LEU A 62 5.11 -6.25 1.28
C LEU A 62 4.50 -6.08 2.68
N LEU A 63 4.78 -7.02 3.61
CA LEU A 63 4.34 -6.89 4.99
C LEU A 63 4.91 -5.62 5.65
N ARG A 64 6.21 -5.34 5.47
CA ARG A 64 6.84 -4.13 6.03
C ARG A 64 6.25 -2.85 5.44
N ALA A 65 6.08 -2.77 4.12
CA ALA A 65 5.46 -1.63 3.46
C ALA A 65 4.03 -1.37 4.01
N ASN A 66 3.24 -2.41 4.21
CA ASN A 66 1.90 -2.28 4.82
C ASN A 66 1.92 -1.72 6.25
N LEU A 67 2.99 -1.95 7.02
CA LEU A 67 3.07 -1.57 8.44
C LEU A 67 3.75 -0.21 8.68
N THR A 68 4.30 0.42 7.64
CA THR A 68 5.03 1.70 7.74
C THR A 68 4.27 2.87 7.13
N PHE A 69 2.98 2.71 6.85
CA PHE A 69 2.17 3.74 6.22
C PHE A 69 2.09 5.00 7.12
N ASP A 70 2.38 6.17 6.52
CA ASP A 70 2.26 7.44 7.22
C ASP A 70 0.78 7.80 7.45
N PRO A 71 0.37 8.22 8.67
CA PRO A 71 -1.04 8.49 8.99
C PRO A 71 -1.71 9.57 8.14
N GLU A 72 -0.99 10.60 7.70
CA GLU A 72 -1.56 11.64 6.83
C GLU A 72 -1.83 11.09 5.44
N SER A 73 -0.87 10.36 4.88
CA SER A 73 -1.02 9.63 3.61
C SER A 73 -2.11 8.57 3.69
N ALA A 74 -2.28 7.91 4.84
CA ALA A 74 -3.32 6.92 5.09
C ALA A 74 -4.73 7.51 4.92
N ASN A 75 -5.01 8.63 5.58
CA ASN A 75 -6.31 9.30 5.47
C ASN A 75 -6.62 9.75 4.04
N ALA A 76 -5.62 10.32 3.35
CA ALA A 76 -5.76 10.72 1.95
C ALA A 76 -6.03 9.50 1.06
N CYS A 77 -5.34 8.39 1.30
CA CYS A 77 -5.50 7.14 0.57
C CYS A 77 -6.92 6.56 0.73
N LEU A 78 -7.44 6.48 1.97
CA LEU A 78 -8.80 5.99 2.23
C LEU A 78 -9.88 6.85 1.55
N ALA A 79 -9.75 8.17 1.65
CA ALA A 79 -10.67 9.10 0.99
C ALA A 79 -10.62 8.92 -0.53
N PHE A 80 -9.42 8.76 -1.09
CA PHE A 80 -9.22 8.55 -2.51
C PHE A 80 -9.76 7.20 -3.00
N ILE A 81 -9.51 6.09 -2.27
CA ILE A 81 -10.03 4.75 -2.62
C ILE A 81 -11.56 4.78 -2.70
N THR A 82 -12.21 5.50 -1.78
CA THR A 82 -13.67 5.66 -1.79
C THR A 82 -14.17 6.37 -3.07
N GLU A 83 -13.47 7.41 -3.50
CA GLU A 83 -13.78 8.12 -4.75
C GLU A 83 -13.46 7.25 -5.98
N ALA A 84 -12.31 6.59 -5.99
CA ALA A 84 -11.82 5.78 -7.12
C ALA A 84 -12.76 4.61 -7.45
N ARG A 85 -13.49 4.06 -6.47
CA ARG A 85 -14.48 2.99 -6.67
C ARG A 85 -15.57 3.32 -7.67
N ALA A 86 -15.86 4.60 -7.89
CA ALA A 86 -16.83 5.04 -8.90
C ALA A 86 -16.27 5.02 -10.34
N TYR A 87 -14.97 4.75 -10.51
CA TYR A 87 -14.27 4.81 -11.81
C TYR A 87 -13.73 3.42 -12.20
N PRO A 88 -14.40 2.71 -13.12
CA PRO A 88 -14.00 1.34 -13.50
C PRO A 88 -12.55 1.23 -13.98
N ALA A 89 -12.03 2.22 -14.72
CA ALA A 89 -10.66 2.21 -15.20
C ALA A 89 -9.61 2.29 -14.07
N ALA A 90 -9.89 3.05 -13.01
CA ALA A 90 -9.03 3.09 -11.83
C ALA A 90 -9.06 1.77 -11.07
N MET A 91 -10.25 1.17 -10.91
CA MET A 91 -10.41 -0.14 -10.25
C MET A 91 -9.75 -1.27 -11.04
N GLU A 92 -9.71 -1.17 -12.37
CA GLU A 92 -9.00 -2.12 -13.22
C GLU A 92 -7.48 -2.10 -12.95
N LEU A 93 -6.87 -0.92 -12.78
CA LEU A 93 -5.47 -0.80 -12.36
C LEU A 93 -5.21 -1.45 -11.00
N VAL A 94 -6.10 -1.19 -10.02
CA VAL A 94 -5.99 -1.81 -8.68
C VAL A 94 -6.07 -3.34 -8.79
N ARG A 95 -7.01 -3.86 -9.59
CA ARG A 95 -7.17 -5.31 -9.80
C ARG A 95 -5.91 -5.93 -10.42
N GLN A 96 -5.36 -5.32 -11.46
CA GLN A 96 -4.14 -5.79 -12.13
C GLN A 96 -2.95 -5.83 -11.17
N HIS A 97 -2.74 -4.79 -10.36
CA HIS A 97 -1.69 -4.77 -9.35
C HIS A 97 -1.90 -5.84 -8.26
N ALA A 98 -3.13 -6.01 -7.80
CA ALA A 98 -3.43 -7.02 -6.80
C ALA A 98 -3.15 -8.45 -7.32
N GLU A 99 -3.46 -8.73 -8.59
CA GLU A 99 -3.16 -10.00 -9.25
C GLU A 99 -1.65 -10.20 -9.44
N ASP A 100 -0.92 -9.14 -9.82
CA ASP A 100 0.54 -9.19 -9.97
C ASP A 100 1.23 -9.49 -8.64
N TRP A 101 0.82 -8.83 -7.57
CA TRP A 101 1.34 -9.10 -6.23
C TRP A 101 1.00 -10.50 -5.75
N GLN A 102 -0.22 -10.98 -6.00
CA GLN A 102 -0.60 -12.35 -5.64
C GLN A 102 0.30 -13.36 -6.37
N ARG A 103 0.56 -13.17 -7.65
CA ARG A 103 1.48 -14.05 -8.41
C ARG A 103 2.91 -14.00 -7.84
N GLN A 104 3.42 -12.83 -7.45
CA GLN A 104 4.75 -12.72 -6.84
C GLN A 104 4.82 -13.45 -5.50
N ILE A 105 3.79 -13.30 -4.64
CA ILE A 105 3.69 -13.98 -3.35
C ILE A 105 3.63 -15.51 -3.52
N GLU A 106 2.85 -16.00 -4.46
CA GLU A 106 2.72 -17.44 -4.74
C GLU A 106 4.01 -18.06 -5.29
N ASN A 107 4.92 -17.25 -5.84
CA ASN A 107 6.20 -17.67 -6.39
C ASN A 107 7.41 -17.24 -5.53
N ASP A 108 7.20 -16.79 -4.30
CA ASP A 108 8.22 -16.26 -3.40
C ASP A 108 8.97 -17.36 -2.60
N GLY A 109 8.81 -18.62 -3.00
CA GLY A 109 9.50 -19.77 -2.40
C GLY A 109 8.94 -20.23 -1.05
N LEU A 110 7.88 -19.60 -0.54
CA LEU A 110 7.13 -20.04 0.64
C LEU A 110 5.99 -20.98 0.24
N ASP A 111 5.39 -21.65 1.23
CA ASP A 111 4.07 -22.24 1.02
C ASP A 111 3.08 -21.15 0.61
N PRO A 112 2.42 -21.25 -0.57
CA PRO A 112 1.55 -20.19 -1.09
C PRO A 112 0.39 -19.81 -0.16
N VAL A 113 -0.11 -20.78 0.63
CA VAL A 113 -1.17 -20.52 1.61
C VAL A 113 -0.64 -19.68 2.76
N VAL A 114 0.56 -20.01 3.27
CA VAL A 114 1.21 -19.24 4.34
C VAL A 114 1.53 -17.82 3.87
N ALA A 115 2.09 -17.66 2.68
CA ALA A 115 2.40 -16.36 2.09
C ALA A 115 1.14 -15.50 1.91
N SER A 116 0.03 -16.08 1.45
CA SER A 116 -1.26 -15.40 1.34
C SER A 116 -1.83 -15.01 2.70
N ILE A 117 -1.70 -15.85 3.73
CA ILE A 117 -2.13 -15.50 5.10
C ILE A 117 -1.33 -14.29 5.61
N VAL A 118 -0.02 -14.27 5.42
CA VAL A 118 0.85 -13.14 5.82
C VAL A 118 0.42 -11.86 5.10
N ARG A 119 0.18 -11.94 3.79
CA ARG A 119 -0.31 -10.81 2.99
C ARG A 119 -1.60 -10.24 3.55
N TYR A 120 -2.66 -11.06 3.63
CA TYR A 120 -3.97 -10.57 4.05
C TYR A 120 -4.02 -10.14 5.51
N ALA A 121 -3.19 -10.73 6.39
CA ALA A 121 -3.04 -10.26 7.75
C ALA A 121 -2.37 -8.87 7.78
N GLY A 122 -1.31 -8.66 7.00
CA GLY A 122 -0.64 -7.35 6.86
C GLY A 122 -1.57 -6.27 6.31
N GLU A 123 -2.31 -6.58 5.23
CA GLU A 123 -3.32 -5.67 4.65
C GLU A 123 -4.43 -5.34 5.66
N GLY A 124 -4.87 -6.32 6.45
CA GLY A 124 -5.86 -6.12 7.51
C GLY A 124 -5.37 -5.20 8.63
N LEU A 125 -4.13 -5.36 9.07
CA LEU A 125 -3.51 -4.49 10.07
C LEU A 125 -3.35 -3.06 9.53
N MET A 126 -2.84 -2.90 8.30
CA MET A 126 -2.75 -1.61 7.62
C MET A 126 -4.12 -0.93 7.55
N PHE A 127 -5.15 -1.62 7.09
CA PHE A 127 -6.50 -1.06 6.97
C PHE A 127 -7.07 -0.65 8.33
N THR A 128 -6.81 -1.42 9.39
CA THR A 128 -7.23 -1.12 10.76
C THR A 128 -6.60 0.19 11.23
N ASP A 129 -5.27 0.33 11.06
CA ASP A 129 -4.52 1.55 11.43
C ASP A 129 -4.98 2.77 10.62
N MET A 130 -5.06 2.64 9.29
CA MET A 130 -5.55 3.68 8.37
C MET A 130 -6.97 4.16 8.71
N SER A 131 -7.83 3.27 9.21
CA SER A 131 -9.20 3.60 9.60
C SER A 131 -9.31 4.27 10.98
N GLY A 132 -8.18 4.51 11.67
CA GLY A 132 -8.16 5.04 13.03
C GLY A 132 -8.76 4.09 14.07
N LEU A 133 -8.88 2.80 13.74
CA LEU A 133 -9.34 1.78 14.67
C LEU A 133 -8.19 1.31 15.57
N PRO A 134 -8.47 0.91 16.82
CA PRO A 134 -7.42 0.47 17.72
C PRO A 134 -6.78 -0.82 17.20
N LEU A 135 -5.46 -0.82 17.10
CA LEU A 135 -4.67 -2.02 16.85
C LEU A 135 -4.74 -2.97 18.09
N PRO A 136 -4.60 -4.28 17.90
CA PRO A 136 -4.64 -5.24 19.00
C PRO A 136 -3.49 -5.01 20.00
N SER A 137 -3.72 -5.23 21.28
CA SER A 137 -2.72 -5.04 22.35
C SER A 137 -1.45 -5.88 22.17
N ASN A 138 -1.52 -6.96 21.40
CA ASN A 138 -0.41 -7.85 21.06
C ASN A 138 0.12 -7.62 19.63
N PHE A 139 -0.06 -6.41 19.07
CA PHE A 139 0.33 -6.05 17.69
C PHE A 139 1.77 -6.48 17.36
N ASP A 140 2.75 -6.13 18.21
CA ASP A 140 4.16 -6.49 17.99
C ASP A 140 4.39 -8.01 17.94
N ALA A 141 3.64 -8.77 18.73
CA ALA A 141 3.72 -10.23 18.71
C ALA A 141 3.14 -10.81 17.40
N ILE A 142 2.05 -10.21 16.91
CA ILE A 142 1.46 -10.58 15.62
C ILE A 142 2.46 -10.30 14.49
N VAL A 143 3.03 -9.10 14.44
CA VAL A 143 4.00 -8.71 13.41
C VAL A 143 5.21 -9.63 13.41
N ARG A 144 5.80 -9.89 14.59
CA ARG A 144 6.91 -10.86 14.70
C ARG A 144 6.53 -12.24 14.17
N ARG A 145 5.32 -12.71 14.49
CA ARG A 145 4.86 -14.02 14.03
C ARG A 145 4.65 -14.06 12.52
N LEU A 146 4.13 -13.00 11.92
CA LEU A 146 3.98 -12.88 10.46
C LEU A 146 5.33 -12.88 9.76
N LEU A 147 6.32 -12.15 10.29
CA LEU A 147 7.68 -12.16 9.75
C LEU A 147 8.34 -13.54 9.84
N GLN A 148 8.18 -14.25 10.96
CA GLN A 148 8.66 -15.65 11.09
C GLN A 148 7.99 -16.58 10.08
N LEU A 149 6.69 -16.47 9.88
CA LEU A 149 5.97 -17.23 8.87
C LEU A 149 6.44 -16.92 7.45
N ALA A 150 6.85 -15.67 7.20
CA ALA A 150 7.46 -15.23 5.94
C ALA A 150 8.97 -15.58 5.84
N GLY A 151 9.51 -16.45 6.71
CA GLY A 151 10.89 -16.93 6.63
C GLY A 151 11.95 -15.98 7.20
N ALA A 152 11.54 -14.94 7.93
CA ALA A 152 12.53 -14.10 8.63
C ALA A 152 13.26 -14.90 9.70
N THR A 153 14.58 -14.89 9.63
CA THR A 153 15.44 -15.24 10.78
C THR A 153 15.37 -14.08 11.79
N ASP A 154 15.54 -14.36 13.10
CA ASP A 154 15.39 -13.40 14.21
C ASP A 154 16.16 -12.07 13.98
N GLN A 155 15.65 -11.21 13.13
CA GLN A 155 16.09 -9.83 13.02
C GLN A 155 15.12 -8.93 13.80
N PRO A 156 15.63 -7.96 14.59
CA PRO A 156 14.78 -7.03 15.29
C PRO A 156 13.95 -6.22 14.27
N LEU A 157 12.66 -6.01 14.58
CA LEU A 157 11.81 -5.06 13.87
C LEU A 157 12.57 -3.74 13.75
N VAL A 158 12.68 -3.20 12.55
CA VAL A 158 13.13 -1.81 12.36
C VAL A 158 12.21 -0.96 13.22
N GLN A 159 12.77 -0.34 14.26
CA GLN A 159 12.02 0.57 15.11
C GLN A 159 11.43 1.65 14.22
N SER A 160 10.11 1.77 14.20
CA SER A 160 9.46 2.98 13.72
C SER A 160 10.12 4.16 14.43
N ALA A 161 10.55 5.17 13.68
CA ALA A 161 11.10 6.39 14.27
C ALA A 161 10.14 6.91 15.35
N PRO A 162 10.63 7.38 16.51
CA PRO A 162 9.77 7.90 17.57
C PRO A 162 8.94 9.05 16.96
N LYS A 163 7.63 8.95 17.13
CA LYS A 163 6.70 10.04 16.81
C LYS A 163 6.99 11.16 17.81
N GLU A 164 7.71 12.25 17.41
CA GLU A 164 7.76 13.51 18.14
C GLU A 164 6.47 14.31 17.93
#